data_45288c8c8776e4fd369355f2b0597ddf
#
_entry.id   45288c8c8776e4fd369355f2b0597ddf
#
_cell.length_a   1.000
_cell.length_b   1.000
_cell.length_c   1.000
_cell.angle_alpha   90.00
_cell.angle_beta   90.00
_cell.angle_gamma   90.00
#
_symmetry.space_group_name_H-M   'P 1'
#
loop_
_entity.id
_entity.type
_entity.pdbx_description
1 polymer ?
#
loop_
_entity_poly.entity_id
_entity_poly.type
_entity_poly.pdbx_seq_one_letter_code
_entity_poly.pdbx_strand_id
1 'polypeptide(L)'
;MRTILDRVKPAEHGVIVRTAAENATEHELQTDMSRLLDLWEDIKERSKKANGPTLLYREPSLAVRVIREEFNSDYRGIIIDDPELFDEIHQYIGDFNPEFSDRIEFHDTQAEGLSLFEKQHVHEQIHKALDTKVWLPSGGSLVIEHTEALTVIDVNTGKNIGKTNLEETVFSNNLEAADEIARQLRLRDIGGIIVIDFIDMDIRENRRKVLERFKDALSRDKTRTQVFEISELGLVEMTRKRIGEGLLTNFADTCPTCEGRGIMVDHSMLD
;
A
#
# COMPACT_ATOMS: atom_id res chain seq x y z
N MET A 1 10.23 13.35 -19.67
CA MET A 1 9.61 14.28 -18.73
C MET A 1 10.08 15.74 -18.93
N ARG A 2 11.35 16.11 -18.69
CA ARG A 2 11.81 17.51 -18.76
C ARG A 2 11.54 18.19 -20.12
N THR A 3 11.79 17.49 -21.22
CA THR A 3 11.54 17.97 -22.58
C THR A 3 10.05 18.19 -22.89
N ILE A 4 9.16 17.41 -22.28
CA ILE A 4 7.71 17.56 -22.40
C ILE A 4 7.27 18.79 -21.62
N LEU A 5 7.74 18.93 -20.39
CA LEU A 5 7.43 20.09 -19.54
C LEU A 5 7.85 21.42 -20.16
N ASP A 6 9.02 21.48 -20.80
CA ASP A 6 9.50 22.70 -21.46
C ASP A 6 8.59 23.16 -22.61
N ARG A 7 7.78 22.23 -23.17
CA ARG A 7 6.80 22.55 -24.23
C ARG A 7 5.42 22.94 -23.68
N VAL A 8 5.02 22.29 -22.59
CA VAL A 8 3.66 22.42 -22.05
C VAL A 8 3.57 23.52 -20.99
N LYS A 9 4.69 23.84 -20.33
CA LYS A 9 4.75 24.81 -19.24
C LYS A 9 4.48 26.24 -19.73
N PRO A 10 3.50 26.96 -19.13
CA PRO A 10 3.33 28.39 -19.38
C PRO A 10 4.56 29.19 -18.92
N ALA A 11 4.94 30.23 -19.70
CA ALA A 11 6.15 31.01 -19.41
C ALA A 11 6.13 31.72 -18.04
N GLU A 12 4.93 32.06 -17.57
CA GLU A 12 4.72 32.86 -16.34
C GLU A 12 4.62 32.02 -15.06
N HIS A 13 4.58 30.68 -15.15
CA HIS A 13 4.35 29.80 -14.01
C HIS A 13 5.51 28.84 -13.76
N GLY A 14 5.79 28.57 -12.46
CA GLY A 14 6.66 27.50 -12.03
C GLY A 14 5.89 26.18 -11.96
N VAL A 15 6.53 25.06 -12.32
CA VAL A 15 5.92 23.71 -12.28
C VAL A 15 6.81 22.77 -11.47
N ILE A 16 6.20 22.07 -10.54
CA ILE A 16 6.82 20.96 -9.80
C ILE A 16 6.13 19.68 -10.24
N VAL A 17 6.90 18.72 -10.76
CA VAL A 17 6.41 17.40 -11.13
C VAL A 17 6.74 16.42 -10.01
N ARG A 18 5.72 15.72 -9.53
CA ARG A 18 5.88 14.66 -8.52
C ARG A 18 6.16 13.32 -9.21
N THR A 19 6.73 12.37 -8.47
CA THR A 19 7.04 11.02 -8.96
C THR A 19 5.83 10.26 -9.52
N ALA A 20 4.62 10.55 -9.04
CA ALA A 20 3.38 9.99 -9.58
C ALA A 20 3.18 10.26 -11.08
N ALA A 21 3.78 11.31 -11.63
CA ALA A 21 3.70 11.65 -13.06
C ALA A 21 4.83 11.04 -13.92
N GLU A 22 5.64 10.11 -13.38
CA GLU A 22 6.80 9.56 -14.08
C GLU A 22 6.45 8.94 -15.43
N ASN A 23 5.28 8.30 -15.54
CA ASN A 23 4.78 7.66 -16.75
C ASN A 23 3.67 8.46 -17.47
N ALA A 24 3.40 9.71 -17.05
CA ALA A 24 2.36 10.52 -17.65
C ALA A 24 2.72 10.93 -19.08
N THR A 25 1.73 10.88 -19.96
CA THR A 25 1.82 11.31 -21.36
C THR A 25 1.85 12.85 -21.45
N GLU A 26 2.29 13.37 -22.61
CA GLU A 26 2.26 14.81 -22.87
C GLU A 26 0.83 15.37 -22.82
N HIS A 27 -0.16 14.60 -23.29
CA HIS A 27 -1.57 14.99 -23.26
C HIS A 27 -2.12 15.08 -21.84
N GLU A 28 -1.83 14.11 -20.98
CA GLU A 28 -2.26 14.12 -19.59
C GLU A 28 -1.67 15.30 -18.81
N LEU A 29 -0.38 15.58 -19.02
CA LEU A 29 0.29 16.74 -18.41
C LEU A 29 -0.31 18.07 -18.90
N GLN A 30 -0.65 18.17 -20.18
CA GLN A 30 -1.27 19.36 -20.76
C GLN A 30 -2.67 19.58 -20.21
N THR A 31 -3.47 18.53 -20.10
CA THR A 31 -4.82 18.57 -19.53
C THR A 31 -4.80 19.01 -18.09
N ASP A 32 -3.93 18.40 -17.25
CA ASP A 32 -3.80 18.78 -15.84
C ASP A 32 -3.34 20.23 -15.67
N MET A 33 -2.39 20.67 -16.50
CA MET A 33 -1.90 22.05 -16.47
C MET A 33 -2.99 23.06 -16.85
N SER A 34 -3.74 22.82 -17.91
CA SER A 34 -4.85 23.69 -18.34
C SER A 34 -5.86 23.87 -17.21
N ARG A 35 -6.23 22.76 -16.56
CA ARG A 35 -7.15 22.77 -15.44
C ARG A 35 -6.64 23.55 -14.24
N LEU A 36 -5.35 23.41 -13.90
CA LEU A 36 -4.77 24.19 -12.78
C LEU A 36 -4.77 25.69 -13.08
N LEU A 37 -4.62 26.07 -14.34
CA LEU A 37 -4.71 27.46 -14.78
C LEU A 37 -6.14 27.97 -14.69
N ASP A 38 -7.14 27.19 -15.13
CA ASP A 38 -8.56 27.54 -15.04
C ASP A 38 -8.98 27.72 -13.58
N LEU A 39 -8.57 26.80 -12.70
CA LEU A 39 -8.80 26.89 -11.25
C LEU A 39 -8.16 28.17 -10.67
N TRP A 40 -6.95 28.50 -11.09
CA TRP A 40 -6.28 29.70 -10.62
C TRP A 40 -7.00 30.97 -11.06
N GLU A 41 -7.50 31.03 -12.30
CA GLU A 41 -8.31 32.19 -12.77
C GLU A 41 -9.62 32.30 -11.98
N ASP A 42 -10.34 31.20 -11.71
CA ASP A 42 -11.53 31.20 -10.87
C ASP A 42 -11.24 31.73 -9.46
N ILE A 43 -10.16 31.29 -8.82
CA ILE A 43 -9.70 31.79 -7.52
C ILE A 43 -9.44 33.30 -7.58
N LYS A 44 -8.78 33.79 -8.62
CA LYS A 44 -8.52 35.23 -8.81
C LYS A 44 -9.81 36.02 -8.97
N GLU A 45 -10.76 35.50 -9.74
CA GLU A 45 -12.06 36.17 -9.93
C GLU A 45 -12.86 36.24 -8.63
N ARG A 46 -12.93 35.14 -7.90
CA ARG A 46 -13.57 35.10 -6.56
C ARG A 46 -12.92 36.06 -5.60
N SER A 47 -11.58 36.11 -5.59
CA SER A 47 -10.83 37.04 -4.74
C SER A 47 -11.15 38.50 -5.06
N LYS A 48 -11.30 38.86 -6.34
CA LYS A 48 -11.68 40.25 -6.74
C LYS A 48 -13.09 40.61 -6.34
N LYS A 49 -14.01 39.64 -6.28
CA LYS A 49 -15.42 39.84 -5.92
C LYS A 49 -15.66 39.81 -4.41
N ALA A 50 -14.68 39.29 -3.63
CA ALA A 50 -14.81 39.16 -2.19
C ALA A 50 -14.67 40.51 -1.47
N ASN A 51 -15.66 40.87 -0.64
CA ASN A 51 -15.66 42.09 0.15
C ASN A 51 -15.20 41.89 1.61
N GLY A 52 -14.63 40.71 1.94
CA GLY A 52 -14.17 40.36 3.27
C GLY A 52 -13.53 38.96 3.27
N PRO A 53 -13.18 38.40 4.44
CA PRO A 53 -12.65 37.04 4.54
C PRO A 53 -13.62 36.04 3.93
N THR A 54 -13.20 35.40 2.86
CA THR A 54 -14.00 34.45 2.06
C THR A 54 -13.17 33.24 1.71
N LEU A 55 -13.78 32.04 1.80
CA LEU A 55 -13.14 30.81 1.35
C LEU A 55 -13.05 30.81 -0.19
N LEU A 56 -11.85 30.96 -0.72
CA LEU A 56 -11.60 31.01 -2.16
C LEU A 56 -11.46 29.61 -2.77
N TYR A 57 -10.82 28.69 -2.05
CA TYR A 57 -10.59 27.32 -2.47
C TYR A 57 -10.54 26.40 -1.25
N ARG A 58 -11.09 25.20 -1.39
CA ARG A 58 -10.97 24.12 -0.42
C ARG A 58 -10.26 22.96 -1.12
N GLU A 59 -9.24 22.43 -0.48
CA GLU A 59 -8.60 21.21 -0.97
C GLU A 59 -9.63 20.06 -0.99
N PRO A 60 -9.60 19.19 -2.01
CA PRO A 60 -10.50 18.03 -2.07
C PRO A 60 -10.41 17.16 -0.83
N SER A 61 -11.49 16.44 -0.53
CA SER A 61 -11.54 15.48 0.58
C SER A 61 -10.41 14.45 0.51
N LEU A 62 -10.12 13.80 1.65
CA LEU A 62 -9.09 12.75 1.69
C LEU A 62 -9.40 11.65 0.68
N ALA A 63 -10.66 11.26 0.54
CA ALA A 63 -11.10 10.22 -0.38
C ALA A 63 -10.80 10.59 -1.84
N VAL A 64 -11.13 11.82 -2.26
CA VAL A 64 -10.80 12.30 -3.62
C VAL A 64 -9.29 12.31 -3.86
N ARG A 65 -8.49 12.70 -2.84
CA ARG A 65 -7.03 12.69 -2.96
C ARG A 65 -6.48 11.27 -3.14
N VAL A 66 -6.98 10.30 -2.36
CA VAL A 66 -6.59 8.89 -2.48
C VAL A 66 -6.97 8.35 -3.86
N ILE A 67 -8.19 8.63 -4.34
CA ILE A 67 -8.64 8.21 -5.66
C ILE A 67 -7.75 8.80 -6.75
N ARG A 68 -7.43 10.08 -6.68
CA ARG A 68 -6.52 10.74 -7.63
C ARG A 68 -5.14 10.09 -7.71
N GLU A 69 -4.62 9.62 -6.57
CA GLU A 69 -3.27 9.07 -6.47
C GLU A 69 -3.22 7.57 -6.77
N GLU A 70 -4.30 6.83 -6.50
CA GLU A 70 -4.30 5.37 -6.55
C GLU A 70 -5.18 4.78 -7.64
N PHE A 71 -6.33 5.41 -7.97
CA PHE A 71 -7.30 4.83 -8.90
C PHE A 71 -6.81 4.93 -10.36
N ASN A 72 -6.64 3.78 -10.99
CA ASN A 72 -6.18 3.65 -12.37
C ASN A 72 -6.85 2.43 -13.05
N SER A 73 -6.37 2.04 -14.23
CA SER A 73 -6.90 0.91 -15.00
C SER A 73 -6.81 -0.44 -14.30
N ASP A 74 -5.94 -0.59 -13.31
CA ASP A 74 -5.73 -1.85 -12.58
C ASP A 74 -6.86 -2.12 -11.58
N TYR A 75 -7.65 -1.08 -11.24
CA TYR A 75 -8.79 -1.20 -10.34
C TYR A 75 -10.07 -1.51 -11.12
N ARG A 76 -10.86 -2.43 -10.58
CA ARG A 76 -12.16 -2.80 -11.13
C ARG A 76 -13.18 -1.68 -11.01
N GLY A 77 -13.19 -0.97 -9.87
CA GLY A 77 -14.13 0.10 -9.59
C GLY A 77 -13.97 0.65 -8.17
N ILE A 78 -14.82 1.61 -7.86
CA ILE A 78 -14.95 2.23 -6.53
C ILE A 78 -16.38 2.02 -6.09
N ILE A 79 -16.59 1.56 -4.86
CA ILE A 79 -17.91 1.40 -4.25
C ILE A 79 -17.98 2.33 -3.04
N ILE A 80 -19.04 3.11 -2.92
CA ILE A 80 -19.22 4.16 -1.92
C ILE A 80 -20.60 4.04 -1.30
N ASP A 81 -20.70 4.14 0.03
CA ASP A 81 -21.95 4.07 0.79
C ASP A 81 -22.38 5.41 1.43
N ASP A 82 -21.57 6.45 1.25
CA ASP A 82 -21.92 7.82 1.64
C ASP A 82 -22.41 8.60 0.41
N PRO A 83 -23.66 9.13 0.42
CA PRO A 83 -24.21 9.83 -0.75
C PRO A 83 -23.47 11.10 -1.13
N GLU A 84 -23.03 11.88 -0.14
CA GLU A 84 -22.34 13.16 -0.41
C GLU A 84 -20.96 12.89 -1.02
N LEU A 85 -20.27 11.89 -0.50
CA LEU A 85 -18.98 11.46 -1.00
C LEU A 85 -19.08 10.81 -2.39
N PHE A 86 -20.17 10.08 -2.64
CA PHE A 86 -20.45 9.53 -3.97
C PHE A 86 -20.59 10.63 -5.02
N ASP A 87 -21.38 11.67 -4.71
CA ASP A 87 -21.58 12.80 -5.62
C ASP A 87 -20.26 13.55 -5.86
N GLU A 88 -19.47 13.81 -4.81
CA GLU A 88 -18.18 14.48 -4.91
C GLU A 88 -17.20 13.67 -5.81
N ILE A 89 -17.10 12.37 -5.59
CA ILE A 89 -16.18 11.50 -6.34
C ILE A 89 -16.66 11.30 -7.77
N HIS A 90 -17.97 11.11 -7.97
CA HIS A 90 -18.54 10.93 -9.31
C HIS A 90 -18.33 12.19 -10.15
N GLN A 91 -18.56 13.37 -9.58
CA GLN A 91 -18.27 14.63 -10.28
C GLN A 91 -16.78 14.77 -10.58
N TYR A 92 -15.91 14.48 -9.60
CA TYR A 92 -14.47 14.55 -9.80
C TYR A 92 -13.99 13.63 -10.94
N ILE A 93 -14.42 12.36 -10.95
CA ILE A 93 -14.02 11.41 -11.99
C ILE A 93 -14.62 11.83 -13.35
N GLY A 94 -15.87 12.31 -13.40
CA GLY A 94 -16.49 12.81 -14.61
C GLY A 94 -15.73 13.97 -15.26
N ASP A 95 -15.16 14.85 -14.42
CA ASP A 95 -14.38 16.00 -14.86
C ASP A 95 -12.96 15.64 -15.32
N PHE A 96 -12.35 14.57 -14.73
CA PHE A 96 -10.93 14.26 -14.94
C PHE A 96 -10.65 12.99 -15.73
N ASN A 97 -11.42 11.94 -15.51
CA ASN A 97 -11.26 10.63 -16.11
C ASN A 97 -12.63 10.05 -16.48
N PRO A 98 -13.37 10.68 -17.40
CA PRO A 98 -14.75 10.30 -17.73
C PRO A 98 -14.89 8.84 -18.15
N GLU A 99 -13.83 8.23 -18.67
CA GLU A 99 -13.75 6.81 -19.02
C GLU A 99 -13.89 5.86 -17.82
N PHE A 100 -13.70 6.36 -16.61
CA PHE A 100 -13.86 5.58 -15.37
C PHE A 100 -15.19 5.85 -14.65
N SER A 101 -16.04 6.73 -15.15
CA SER A 101 -17.32 7.07 -14.50
C SER A 101 -18.23 5.85 -14.33
N ASP A 102 -18.23 4.93 -15.27
CA ASP A 102 -19.02 3.69 -15.22
C ASP A 102 -18.50 2.68 -14.18
N ARG A 103 -17.34 2.95 -13.56
CA ARG A 103 -16.73 2.09 -12.53
C ARG A 103 -17.00 2.57 -11.11
N ILE A 104 -17.84 3.60 -10.93
CA ILE A 104 -18.21 4.12 -9.63
C ILE A 104 -19.61 3.63 -9.30
N GLU A 105 -19.74 2.89 -8.21
CA GLU A 105 -20.99 2.29 -7.77
C GLU A 105 -21.42 2.87 -6.42
N PHE A 106 -22.69 3.20 -6.28
CA PHE A 106 -23.28 3.54 -4.98
C PHE A 106 -23.81 2.29 -4.30
N HIS A 107 -23.46 2.11 -3.04
CA HIS A 107 -23.99 1.04 -2.20
C HIS A 107 -25.04 1.60 -1.22
N ASP A 108 -26.30 1.24 -1.42
CA ASP A 108 -27.38 1.61 -0.52
C ASP A 108 -27.48 0.62 0.63
N THR A 109 -26.87 0.96 1.77
CA THR A 109 -26.90 0.15 2.99
C THR A 109 -28.31 -0.13 3.51
N GLN A 110 -29.26 0.81 3.31
CA GLN A 110 -30.64 0.63 3.76
C GLN A 110 -31.41 -0.35 2.87
N ALA A 111 -31.21 -0.26 1.56
CA ALA A 111 -31.86 -1.16 0.62
C ALA A 111 -31.29 -2.58 0.67
N GLU A 112 -30.00 -2.73 0.90
CA GLU A 112 -29.32 -4.04 0.93
C GLU A 112 -29.31 -4.70 2.31
N GLY A 113 -29.51 -3.94 3.39
CA GLY A 113 -29.55 -4.47 4.77
C GLY A 113 -28.18 -4.87 5.34
N LEU A 114 -27.09 -4.60 4.62
CA LEU A 114 -25.71 -4.88 5.00
C LEU A 114 -24.84 -3.65 4.75
N SER A 115 -23.92 -3.35 5.65
CA SER A 115 -22.92 -2.31 5.43
C SER A 115 -21.96 -2.70 4.28
N LEU A 116 -21.40 -1.71 3.61
CA LEU A 116 -20.44 -1.95 2.53
C LEU A 116 -19.25 -2.81 3.00
N PHE A 117 -18.71 -2.55 4.19
CA PHE A 117 -17.58 -3.28 4.74
C PHE A 117 -17.92 -4.74 5.06
N GLU A 118 -19.14 -5.03 5.51
CA GLU A 118 -19.61 -6.41 5.71
C GLU A 118 -19.77 -7.13 4.37
N LYS A 119 -20.43 -6.49 3.40
CA LYS A 119 -20.63 -7.06 2.05
C LYS A 119 -19.33 -7.41 1.35
N GLN A 120 -18.29 -6.58 1.52
CA GLN A 120 -16.98 -6.77 0.90
C GLN A 120 -15.97 -7.50 1.82
N HIS A 121 -16.42 -8.01 2.97
CA HIS A 121 -15.57 -8.71 3.95
C HIS A 121 -14.34 -7.92 4.40
N VAL A 122 -14.44 -6.57 4.45
CA VAL A 122 -13.31 -5.70 4.78
C VAL A 122 -12.86 -5.88 6.22
N HIS A 123 -13.82 -6.05 7.16
CA HIS A 123 -13.48 -6.30 8.57
C HIS A 123 -12.64 -7.56 8.75
N GLU A 124 -13.00 -8.66 8.07
CA GLU A 124 -12.22 -9.89 8.11
C GLU A 124 -10.82 -9.72 7.53
N GLN A 125 -10.69 -8.94 6.47
CA GLN A 125 -9.39 -8.64 5.86
C GLN A 125 -8.52 -7.79 6.78
N ILE A 126 -9.09 -6.80 7.49
CA ILE A 126 -8.38 -6.00 8.50
C ILE A 126 -7.92 -6.91 9.65
N HIS A 127 -8.79 -7.76 10.20
CA HIS A 127 -8.42 -8.71 11.24
C HIS A 127 -7.24 -9.59 10.81
N LYS A 128 -7.28 -10.17 9.61
CA LYS A 128 -6.17 -10.96 9.07
C LYS A 128 -4.88 -10.15 8.88
N ALA A 129 -5.02 -8.87 8.53
CA ALA A 129 -3.87 -7.98 8.39
C ALA A 129 -3.24 -7.56 9.74
N LEU A 130 -3.95 -7.74 10.85
CA LEU A 130 -3.44 -7.50 12.22
C LEU A 130 -2.82 -8.75 12.85
N ASP A 131 -3.09 -9.95 12.29
CA ASP A 131 -2.51 -11.20 12.80
C ASP A 131 -1.00 -11.26 12.53
N THR A 132 -0.25 -11.86 13.44
CA THR A 132 1.19 -12.12 13.25
C THR A 132 1.42 -13.18 12.18
N LYS A 133 0.50 -14.14 12.04
CA LYS A 133 0.62 -15.26 11.11
C LYS A 133 -0.17 -15.04 9.83
N VAL A 134 0.48 -15.27 8.70
CA VAL A 134 -0.12 -15.19 7.35
C VAL A 134 0.01 -16.56 6.68
N TRP A 135 -1.10 -17.10 6.19
CA TRP A 135 -1.11 -18.38 5.50
C TRP A 135 -0.83 -18.22 4.01
N LEU A 136 -0.01 -19.09 3.48
CA LEU A 136 0.30 -19.19 2.04
C LEU A 136 -0.67 -20.18 1.36
N PRO A 137 -0.96 -19.99 0.06
CA PRO A 137 -1.84 -20.88 -0.70
C PRO A 137 -1.43 -22.36 -0.68
N SER A 138 -0.13 -22.65 -0.69
CA SER A 138 0.41 -24.00 -0.61
C SER A 138 0.31 -24.66 0.77
N GLY A 139 -0.13 -23.92 1.80
CA GLY A 139 -0.23 -24.39 3.19
C GLY A 139 0.99 -24.05 4.05
N GLY A 140 1.98 -23.35 3.50
CA GLY A 140 3.03 -22.68 4.27
C GLY A 140 2.49 -21.46 5.03
N SER A 141 3.36 -20.79 5.77
CA SER A 141 2.97 -19.58 6.51
C SER A 141 4.15 -18.65 6.72
N LEU A 142 3.82 -17.36 6.87
CA LEU A 142 4.73 -16.32 7.35
C LEU A 142 4.41 -16.02 8.81
N VAL A 143 5.41 -15.71 9.60
CA VAL A 143 5.26 -15.11 10.92
C VAL A 143 5.94 -13.74 10.88
N ILE A 144 5.18 -12.67 11.14
CA ILE A 144 5.66 -11.29 11.07
C ILE A 144 5.68 -10.73 12.49
N GLU A 145 6.87 -10.44 12.98
CA GLU A 145 7.09 -9.93 14.33
C GLU A 145 7.81 -8.58 14.30
N HIS A 146 7.36 -7.68 15.15
CA HIS A 146 7.94 -6.36 15.31
C HIS A 146 8.76 -6.32 16.59
N THR A 147 10.02 -5.88 16.48
CA THR A 147 10.84 -5.52 17.61
C THR A 147 10.95 -3.99 17.70
N GLU A 148 11.59 -3.47 18.73
CA GLU A 148 11.84 -2.04 18.84
C GLU A 148 12.63 -1.47 17.64
N ALA A 149 13.58 -2.23 17.11
CA ALA A 149 14.52 -1.76 16.09
C ALA A 149 14.21 -2.22 14.66
N LEU A 150 13.62 -3.40 14.49
CA LEU A 150 13.44 -4.03 13.18
C LEU A 150 12.21 -4.96 13.16
N THR A 151 11.77 -5.29 11.95
CA THR A 151 10.76 -6.33 11.73
C THR A 151 11.43 -7.61 11.27
N VAL A 152 11.03 -8.74 11.84
CA VAL A 152 11.48 -10.07 11.44
C VAL A 152 10.32 -10.80 10.78
N ILE A 153 10.62 -11.47 9.67
CA ILE A 153 9.65 -12.29 8.93
C ILE A 153 10.24 -13.69 8.77
N ASP A 154 9.59 -14.67 9.36
CA ASP A 154 9.96 -16.08 9.30
C ASP A 154 9.05 -16.84 8.31
N VAL A 155 9.62 -17.66 7.45
CA VAL A 155 8.92 -18.42 6.42
C VAL A 155 8.90 -19.90 6.79
N ASN A 156 7.69 -20.46 6.92
CA ASN A 156 7.48 -21.85 7.33
C ASN A 156 6.76 -22.68 6.25
N THR A 157 7.19 -23.93 6.00
CA THR A 157 6.54 -24.84 5.05
C THR A 157 5.20 -25.39 5.53
N GLY A 158 4.91 -25.29 6.82
CA GLY A 158 3.71 -25.91 7.40
C GLY A 158 3.72 -27.43 7.30
N LYS A 159 2.58 -28.03 6.91
CA LYS A 159 2.39 -29.47 6.80
C LYS A 159 2.77 -30.03 5.40
N ASN A 160 3.10 -29.18 4.45
CA ASN A 160 3.46 -29.57 3.08
C ASN A 160 4.92 -30.00 2.98
N ILE A 161 5.26 -31.12 3.62
CA ILE A 161 6.52 -31.80 3.36
C ILE A 161 6.27 -32.67 2.13
N GLY A 162 6.64 -32.17 0.95
CA GLY A 162 6.53 -32.92 -0.31
C GLY A 162 7.17 -34.29 -0.21
N LYS A 163 6.45 -35.31 -0.63
CA LYS A 163 6.89 -36.70 -0.47
C LYS A 163 8.02 -37.11 -1.46
N THR A 164 8.31 -36.31 -2.47
CA THR A 164 9.18 -36.70 -3.60
C THR A 164 10.35 -35.76 -3.87
N ASN A 165 10.29 -34.46 -3.54
CA ASN A 165 11.40 -33.52 -3.73
C ASN A 165 11.30 -32.38 -2.75
N LEU A 166 12.05 -32.44 -1.65
CA LEU A 166 12.04 -31.44 -0.59
C LEU A 166 12.48 -30.07 -1.11
N GLU A 167 13.55 -30.02 -1.89
CA GLU A 167 14.10 -28.78 -2.45
C GLU A 167 13.08 -28.05 -3.35
N GLU A 168 12.35 -28.77 -4.20
CA GLU A 168 11.32 -28.19 -5.07
C GLU A 168 10.14 -27.63 -4.27
N THR A 169 9.74 -28.32 -3.20
CA THR A 169 8.69 -27.85 -2.29
C THR A 169 9.12 -26.57 -1.57
N VAL A 170 10.33 -26.53 -1.05
CA VAL A 170 10.92 -25.35 -0.38
C VAL A 170 11.02 -24.20 -1.36
N PHE A 171 11.53 -24.43 -2.57
CA PHE A 171 11.64 -23.41 -3.60
C PHE A 171 10.27 -22.80 -3.97
N SER A 172 9.25 -23.64 -4.20
CA SER A 172 7.89 -23.17 -4.49
C SER A 172 7.31 -22.36 -3.34
N ASN A 173 7.47 -22.83 -2.10
CA ASN A 173 6.99 -22.13 -0.91
C ASN A 173 7.68 -20.78 -0.73
N ASN A 174 8.99 -20.70 -0.96
CA ASN A 174 9.73 -19.45 -0.88
C ASN A 174 9.34 -18.45 -1.98
N LEU A 175 8.97 -18.91 -3.19
CA LEU A 175 8.44 -18.04 -4.24
C LEU A 175 7.08 -17.43 -3.84
N GLU A 176 6.17 -18.25 -3.29
CA GLU A 176 4.90 -17.75 -2.75
C GLU A 176 5.12 -16.77 -1.58
N ALA A 177 6.06 -17.11 -0.69
CA ALA A 177 6.44 -16.24 0.42
C ALA A 177 6.97 -14.89 -0.07
N ALA A 178 7.80 -14.86 -1.10
CA ALA A 178 8.34 -13.63 -1.66
C ALA A 178 7.23 -12.67 -2.16
N ASP A 179 6.24 -13.20 -2.88
CA ASP A 179 5.09 -12.42 -3.33
C ASP A 179 4.25 -11.91 -2.16
N GLU A 180 3.96 -12.80 -1.20
CA GLU A 180 3.12 -12.47 -0.06
C GLU A 180 3.80 -11.47 0.89
N ILE A 181 5.09 -11.62 1.18
CA ILE A 181 5.85 -10.67 1.99
C ILE A 181 5.77 -9.27 1.37
N ALA A 182 6.03 -9.12 0.07
CA ALA A 182 5.92 -7.85 -0.62
C ALA A 182 4.52 -7.24 -0.50
N ARG A 183 3.46 -8.08 -0.55
CA ARG A 183 2.08 -7.65 -0.34
C ARG A 183 1.83 -7.19 1.10
N GLN A 184 2.29 -7.96 2.09
CA GLN A 184 2.14 -7.65 3.51
C GLN A 184 2.88 -6.38 3.93
N LEU A 185 4.07 -6.14 3.39
CA LEU A 185 4.82 -4.91 3.63
C LEU A 185 4.04 -3.66 3.21
N ARG A 186 3.34 -3.72 2.06
CA ARG A 186 2.48 -2.63 1.60
C ARG A 186 1.19 -2.53 2.41
N LEU A 187 0.50 -3.66 2.63
CA LEU A 187 -0.79 -3.70 3.31
C LEU A 187 -0.70 -3.18 4.75
N ARG A 188 0.36 -3.57 5.45
CA ARG A 188 0.59 -3.21 6.87
C ARG A 188 1.40 -1.92 7.04
N ASP A 189 1.87 -1.33 5.93
CA ASP A 189 2.81 -0.19 5.90
C ASP A 189 4.03 -0.41 6.81
N ILE A 190 4.66 -1.59 6.68
CA ILE A 190 5.85 -1.95 7.45
C ILE A 190 7.05 -1.22 6.86
N GLY A 191 7.71 -0.38 7.67
CA GLY A 191 8.89 0.38 7.28
C GLY A 191 10.06 0.22 8.25
N GLY A 192 11.23 0.63 7.84
CA GLY A 192 12.48 0.52 8.61
C GLY A 192 13.34 -0.64 8.12
N ILE A 193 14.06 -1.27 9.02
CA ILE A 193 14.90 -2.45 8.77
C ILE A 193 14.01 -3.69 8.87
N ILE A 194 14.12 -4.57 7.89
CA ILE A 194 13.34 -5.81 7.80
C ILE A 194 14.32 -6.94 7.51
N VAL A 195 14.22 -8.02 8.27
CA VAL A 195 14.99 -9.23 8.08
C VAL A 195 14.02 -10.37 7.77
N ILE A 196 14.29 -11.09 6.70
CA ILE A 196 13.45 -12.18 6.22
C ILE A 196 14.25 -13.46 6.26
N ASP A 197 13.72 -14.46 6.95
CA ASP A 197 14.27 -15.81 7.05
C ASP A 197 13.51 -16.73 6.07
N PHE A 198 14.05 -16.88 4.87
CA PHE A 198 13.53 -17.83 3.91
C PHE A 198 13.99 -19.24 4.27
N ILE A 199 13.17 -20.25 3.95
CA ILE A 199 13.53 -21.62 4.18
C ILE A 199 14.81 -21.96 3.39
N ASP A 200 15.74 -22.63 4.05
CA ASP A 200 17.03 -22.98 3.45
C ASP A 200 16.89 -23.73 2.13
N MET A 201 17.65 -23.28 1.15
CA MET A 201 17.75 -23.89 -0.19
C MET A 201 19.21 -24.27 -0.48
N ASP A 202 19.44 -25.51 -0.86
CA ASP A 202 20.79 -25.99 -1.21
C ASP A 202 21.25 -25.40 -2.55
N ILE A 203 20.33 -25.25 -3.50
CA ILE A 203 20.62 -24.83 -4.87
C ILE A 203 20.74 -23.31 -4.95
N ARG A 204 21.93 -22.80 -5.26
CA ARG A 204 22.22 -21.36 -5.44
C ARG A 204 21.28 -20.67 -6.44
N GLU A 205 20.94 -21.34 -7.51
CA GLU A 205 20.06 -20.83 -8.56
C GLU A 205 18.64 -20.59 -8.03
N ASN A 206 18.14 -21.44 -7.14
CA ASN A 206 16.85 -21.28 -6.47
C ASN A 206 16.85 -20.03 -5.57
N ARG A 207 17.91 -19.85 -4.77
CA ARG A 207 18.07 -18.64 -3.94
C ARG A 207 18.04 -17.37 -4.79
N ARG A 208 18.77 -17.36 -5.91
CA ARG A 208 18.79 -16.23 -6.83
C ARG A 208 17.39 -15.93 -7.39
N LYS A 209 16.65 -16.95 -7.84
CA LYS A 209 15.30 -16.81 -8.38
C LYS A 209 14.30 -16.29 -7.34
N VAL A 210 14.37 -16.76 -6.10
CA VAL A 210 13.53 -16.25 -5.01
C VAL A 210 13.81 -14.77 -4.75
N LEU A 211 15.09 -14.38 -4.71
CA LEU A 211 15.46 -12.97 -4.52
C LEU A 211 15.00 -12.08 -5.69
N GLU A 212 15.15 -12.55 -6.92
CA GLU A 212 14.64 -11.84 -8.11
C GLU A 212 13.12 -11.69 -8.05
N ARG A 213 12.39 -12.77 -7.74
CA ARG A 213 10.94 -12.73 -7.56
C ARG A 213 10.51 -11.72 -6.51
N PHE A 214 11.22 -11.69 -5.39
CA PHE A 214 10.95 -10.74 -4.30
C PHE A 214 11.16 -9.28 -4.76
N LYS A 215 12.28 -8.99 -5.45
CA LYS A 215 12.55 -7.66 -6.02
C LYS A 215 11.47 -7.25 -7.03
N ASP A 216 11.03 -8.19 -7.87
CA ASP A 216 9.95 -7.93 -8.84
C ASP A 216 8.61 -7.65 -8.15
N ALA A 217 8.27 -8.40 -7.10
CA ALA A 217 7.06 -8.16 -6.32
C ALA A 217 7.09 -6.81 -5.61
N LEU A 218 8.25 -6.37 -5.15
CA LEU A 218 8.46 -5.04 -4.53
C LEU A 218 8.42 -3.90 -5.55
N SER A 219 8.64 -4.14 -6.84
CA SER A 219 8.59 -3.08 -7.87
C SER A 219 7.22 -2.39 -7.97
N ARG A 220 6.17 -3.06 -7.50
CA ARG A 220 4.81 -2.48 -7.38
C ARG A 220 4.64 -1.54 -6.20
N ASP A 221 5.61 -1.48 -5.30
CA ASP A 221 5.57 -0.59 -4.13
C ASP A 221 6.04 0.82 -4.53
N LYS A 222 5.19 1.82 -4.33
CA LYS A 222 5.54 3.23 -4.56
C LYS A 222 6.55 3.76 -3.54
N THR A 223 6.73 3.02 -2.43
CA THR A 223 7.66 3.36 -1.36
C THR A 223 9.06 2.86 -1.70
N ARG A 224 10.06 3.70 -1.49
CA ARG A 224 11.45 3.33 -1.76
C ARG A 224 11.88 2.16 -0.87
N THR A 225 12.30 1.08 -1.52
CA THR A 225 12.89 -0.12 -0.90
C THR A 225 14.32 -0.32 -1.36
N GLN A 226 15.12 -0.98 -0.52
CA GLN A 226 16.46 -1.45 -0.88
C GLN A 226 16.63 -2.86 -0.32
N VAL A 227 16.85 -3.83 -1.20
CA VAL A 227 17.01 -5.24 -0.86
C VAL A 227 18.46 -5.63 -1.09
N PHE A 228 19.09 -6.21 -0.07
CA PHE A 228 20.45 -6.72 -0.14
C PHE A 228 20.46 -8.18 -0.65
N GLU A 229 21.64 -8.71 -0.92
CA GLU A 229 21.79 -10.12 -1.30
C GLU A 229 21.57 -11.04 -0.09
N ILE A 230 21.26 -12.32 -0.36
CA ILE A 230 21.10 -13.32 0.69
C ILE A 230 22.43 -13.45 1.43
N SER A 231 22.41 -13.30 2.75
CA SER A 231 23.59 -13.45 3.62
C SER A 231 24.08 -14.90 3.66
N GLU A 232 25.26 -15.12 4.25
CA GLU A 232 25.80 -16.47 4.47
C GLU A 232 24.90 -17.33 5.39
N LEU A 233 24.10 -16.67 6.23
CA LEU A 233 23.12 -17.31 7.12
C LEU A 233 21.77 -17.62 6.45
N GLY A 234 21.62 -17.33 5.14
CA GLY A 234 20.35 -17.55 4.43
C GLY A 234 19.33 -16.39 4.57
N LEU A 235 19.67 -15.34 5.31
CA LEU A 235 18.76 -14.22 5.57
C LEU A 235 18.76 -13.20 4.42
N VAL A 236 17.59 -12.62 4.14
CA VAL A 236 17.44 -11.46 3.26
C VAL A 236 17.23 -10.22 4.13
N GLU A 237 18.14 -9.29 4.00
CA GLU A 237 18.06 -8.00 4.66
C GLU A 237 17.48 -6.97 3.68
N MET A 238 16.59 -6.10 4.17
CA MET A 238 16.09 -5.00 3.37
C MET A 238 15.75 -3.77 4.22
N THR A 239 15.65 -2.65 3.56
CA THR A 239 15.10 -1.43 4.15
C THR A 239 13.92 -0.95 3.32
N ARG A 240 12.87 -0.45 3.99
CA ARG A 240 11.74 0.24 3.36
C ARG A 240 11.57 1.59 4.06
N LYS A 241 11.42 2.66 3.30
CA LYS A 241 11.20 3.99 3.88
C LYS A 241 9.94 3.98 4.74
N ARG A 242 10.03 4.49 5.98
CA ARG A 242 8.85 4.72 6.82
C ARG A 242 8.07 5.90 6.26
N ILE A 243 6.77 5.71 6.02
CA ILE A 243 5.84 6.76 5.57
C ILE A 243 4.84 7.09 6.68
N GLY A 244 4.30 6.06 7.34
CA GLY A 244 3.37 6.15 8.45
C GLY A 244 3.84 5.35 9.65
N GLU A 245 2.95 5.23 10.63
CA GLU A 245 3.19 4.45 11.86
C GLU A 245 2.89 2.96 11.67
N GLY A 246 2.35 2.59 10.49
CA GLY A 246 1.93 1.24 10.17
C GLY A 246 0.51 0.91 10.63
N LEU A 247 -0.07 -0.13 10.01
CA LEU A 247 -1.45 -0.53 10.28
C LEU A 247 -1.65 -0.94 11.74
N LEU A 248 -0.72 -1.73 12.29
CA LEU A 248 -0.85 -2.28 13.64
C LEU A 248 -0.95 -1.18 14.71
N THR A 249 -0.16 -0.12 14.61
CA THR A 249 -0.13 0.98 15.59
C THR A 249 -1.47 1.72 15.67
N ASN A 250 -2.24 1.76 14.58
CA ASN A 250 -3.54 2.40 14.56
C ASN A 250 -4.65 1.59 15.26
N PHE A 251 -4.43 0.30 15.50
CA PHE A 251 -5.42 -0.62 16.05
C PHE A 251 -4.99 -1.33 17.34
N ALA A 252 -3.78 -1.08 17.84
CA ALA A 252 -3.22 -1.79 18.97
C ALA A 252 -2.48 -0.87 19.94
N ASP A 253 -2.67 -1.14 21.23
CA ASP A 253 -1.91 -0.55 22.32
C ASP A 253 -0.91 -1.56 22.88
N THR A 254 0.16 -1.07 23.53
CA THR A 254 1.11 -1.94 24.21
C THR A 254 0.41 -2.69 25.35
N CYS A 255 0.54 -4.01 25.38
CA CYS A 255 -0.06 -4.83 26.42
C CYS A 255 0.48 -4.41 27.82
N PRO A 256 -0.38 -3.99 28.76
CA PRO A 256 0.07 -3.52 30.07
C PRO A 256 0.63 -4.64 30.96
N THR A 257 0.34 -5.91 30.63
CA THR A 257 0.78 -7.07 31.42
C THR A 257 2.20 -7.51 31.10
N CYS A 258 2.57 -7.51 29.80
CA CYS A 258 3.89 -7.97 29.37
C CYS A 258 4.75 -6.87 28.74
N GLU A 259 4.23 -5.64 28.66
CA GLU A 259 4.92 -4.48 28.07
C GLU A 259 5.50 -4.77 26.67
N GLY A 260 4.81 -5.58 25.89
CA GLY A 260 5.24 -5.99 24.54
C GLY A 260 6.17 -7.21 24.52
N ARG A 261 6.53 -7.79 25.65
CA ARG A 261 7.46 -8.95 25.71
C ARG A 261 6.84 -10.27 25.22
N GLY A 262 5.50 -10.39 25.20
CA GLY A 262 4.80 -11.63 24.84
C GLY A 262 4.88 -12.75 25.89
N ILE A 263 5.62 -12.55 27.00
CA ILE A 263 5.80 -13.48 28.10
C ILE A 263 5.54 -12.79 29.44
N MET A 264 5.05 -13.54 30.40
CA MET A 264 4.95 -13.09 31.79
C MET A 264 6.04 -13.78 32.60
N VAL A 265 6.76 -13.02 33.42
CA VAL A 265 7.76 -13.56 34.37
C VAL A 265 7.06 -13.85 35.68
N ASP A 266 7.15 -15.08 36.14
CA ASP A 266 6.67 -15.46 37.47
C ASP A 266 7.75 -15.15 38.51
N HIS A 267 7.62 -14.00 39.16
CA HIS A 267 8.56 -13.54 40.15
C HIS A 267 8.47 -14.36 41.46
N SER A 268 7.38 -15.09 41.72
CA SER A 268 7.23 -15.92 42.91
C SER A 268 8.21 -17.11 42.97
N MET A 269 8.79 -17.46 41.81
CA MET A 269 9.82 -18.51 41.75
C MET A 269 11.25 -18.00 42.04
N LEU A 270 11.41 -16.68 42.25
CA LEU A 270 12.73 -16.07 42.52
C LEU A 270 12.94 -15.67 43.97
N ASP A 271 11.88 -15.75 44.79
CA ASP A 271 11.89 -15.57 46.23
C ASP A 271 12.00 -16.95 46.92
#